data_c04f9648b7f723f531a45f62c1dc14c2
#
_entry.id   c04f9648b7f723f531a45f62c1dc14c2
#
_cell.length_a   1.000
_cell.length_b   1.000
_cell.length_c   1.000
_cell.angle_alpha   90.00
_cell.angle_beta   90.00
_cell.angle_gamma   90.00
#
_symmetry.space_group_name_H-M   'P 1'
#
loop_
_entity.id
_entity.type
_entity.pdbx_description
1 polymer ?
#
loop_
_entity_poly.entity_id
_entity_poly.type
_entity_poly.pdbx_seq_one_letter_code
_entity_poly.pdbx_strand_id
1 'polypeptide(L)'
;MGEDRVIIGIGGHAVALDVATGTELWRTKLKSSGVVTVSVLGKRALAATGGEVFCLEVYTGRILWQNKLKGLGLGLVTLPGTDAVAAAAVQGAQRSAAAG
;
A
#
# COMPACT_ATOMS: atom_id res chain seq x y z
N MET A 1 5.15 18.06 -13.96
CA MET A 1 4.75 16.77 -14.34
C MET A 1 3.64 16.26 -13.45
N GLY A 2 2.58 15.84 -14.07
CA GLY A 2 1.46 15.33 -13.33
C GLY A 2 1.79 14.10 -12.52
N GLU A 3 2.93 13.53 -12.80
CA GLU A 3 3.42 12.36 -12.11
C GLU A 3 4.07 12.68 -10.78
N ASP A 4 4.18 13.94 -10.41
CA ASP A 4 4.73 14.32 -9.11
C ASP A 4 3.68 14.10 -8.04
N ARG A 5 3.35 12.86 -7.82
CA ARG A 5 2.42 12.46 -6.77
C ARG A 5 3.04 11.36 -5.94
N VAL A 6 2.61 11.29 -4.70
CA VAL A 6 2.99 10.21 -3.80
C VAL A 6 1.72 9.47 -3.41
N ILE A 7 1.84 8.14 -3.30
CA ILE A 7 0.72 7.32 -2.88
C ILE A 7 1.06 6.75 -1.52
N ILE A 8 0.22 7.04 -0.55
CA ILE A 8 0.42 6.60 0.83
C ILE A 8 -0.71 5.66 1.24
N GLY A 9 -0.45 4.88 2.28
CA GLY A 9 -1.46 4.04 2.87
C GLY A 9 -1.76 4.51 4.28
N ILE A 10 -3.03 4.67 4.58
CA ILE A 10 -3.46 5.10 5.91
C ILE A 10 -4.91 4.65 6.16
N GLY A 11 -5.14 4.09 7.35
CA GLY A 11 -6.50 3.79 7.79
C GLY A 11 -7.28 2.92 6.83
N GLY A 12 -6.64 1.92 6.22
CA GLY A 12 -7.30 1.03 5.29
C GLY A 12 -7.49 1.61 3.90
N HIS A 13 -6.93 2.79 3.63
CA HIS A 13 -7.05 3.48 2.34
C HIS A 13 -5.71 3.64 1.68
N ALA A 14 -5.73 3.73 0.35
CA ALA A 14 -4.63 4.26 -0.43
C ALA A 14 -5.02 5.67 -0.85
N VAL A 15 -4.11 6.62 -0.68
CA VAL A 15 -4.38 8.02 -0.94
C VAL A 15 -3.25 8.59 -1.79
N ALA A 16 -3.59 9.31 -2.84
CA ALA A 16 -2.60 9.99 -3.66
C ALA A 16 -2.60 11.48 -3.32
N LEU A 17 -1.42 12.01 -3.12
CA LEU A 17 -1.23 13.42 -2.81
C LEU A 17 -0.31 14.04 -3.85
N ASP A 18 -0.59 15.29 -4.19
CA ASP A 18 0.32 16.08 -5.00
C ASP A 18 1.54 16.41 -4.15
N VAL A 19 2.72 16.04 -4.62
CA VAL A 19 3.95 16.22 -3.83
C VAL A 19 4.25 17.70 -3.58
N ALA A 20 3.95 18.54 -4.56
CA ALA A 20 4.28 19.97 -4.45
C ALA A 20 3.38 20.70 -3.47
N THR A 21 2.12 20.29 -3.35
CA THR A 21 1.14 21.06 -2.57
C THR A 21 0.53 20.30 -1.41
N GLY A 22 0.64 18.95 -1.42
CA GLY A 22 -0.04 18.12 -0.45
C GLY A 22 -1.52 17.92 -0.71
N THR A 23 -2.00 18.42 -1.86
CA THR A 23 -3.41 18.28 -2.19
C THR A 23 -3.77 16.83 -2.45
N GLU A 24 -4.86 16.37 -1.87
CA GLU A 24 -5.34 15.01 -2.11
C GLU A 24 -5.91 14.92 -3.53
N LEU A 25 -5.38 13.96 -4.31
CA LEU A 25 -5.81 13.76 -5.68
C LEU A 25 -6.89 12.69 -5.79
N TRP A 26 -6.75 11.62 -5.03
CA TRP A 26 -7.78 10.60 -4.92
C TRP A 26 -7.53 9.77 -3.65
N ARG A 27 -8.58 9.09 -3.21
CA ARG A 27 -8.44 8.09 -2.14
C ARG A 27 -9.28 6.88 -2.50
N THR A 28 -8.79 5.71 -2.15
CA THR A 28 -9.45 4.45 -2.45
C THR A 28 -9.52 3.63 -1.19
N LYS A 29 -10.73 3.27 -0.79
CA LYS A 29 -10.92 2.41 0.38
C LYS A 29 -10.60 0.97 0.01
N LEU A 30 -9.74 0.34 0.80
CA LEU A 30 -9.36 -1.07 0.61
C LEU A 30 -9.96 -1.93 1.71
N LYS A 31 -9.87 -1.45 2.95
CA LYS A 31 -10.43 -2.07 4.14
C LYS A 31 -11.02 -0.98 5.02
N SER A 32 -11.74 -1.37 6.06
CA SER A 32 -12.32 -0.39 6.96
C SER A 32 -11.27 0.31 7.82
N SER A 33 -10.15 -0.35 8.06
CA SER A 33 -9.08 0.20 8.88
C SER A 33 -7.82 -0.63 8.65
N GLY A 34 -6.73 -0.23 9.27
CA GLY A 34 -5.52 -1.02 9.30
C GLY A 34 -4.37 -0.36 8.56
N VAL A 35 -3.22 -1.00 8.71
CA VAL A 35 -1.98 -0.55 8.08
C VAL A 35 -2.01 -0.93 6.61
N VAL A 36 -1.68 0.02 5.76
CA VAL A 36 -1.59 -0.21 4.32
C VAL A 36 -0.18 0.14 3.87
N THR A 37 0.48 -0.81 3.21
CA THR A 37 1.78 -0.56 2.60
C THR A 37 1.58 -0.41 1.10
N VAL A 38 2.32 0.51 0.49
CA VAL A 38 2.15 0.83 -0.93
C VAL A 38 3.49 0.82 -1.63
N SER A 39 3.51 0.28 -2.85
CA SER A 39 4.67 0.33 -3.73
C SER A 39 4.18 0.71 -5.12
N VAL A 40 4.88 1.63 -5.77
CA VAL A 40 4.50 2.09 -7.11
C VAL A 40 5.42 1.47 -8.14
N LEU A 41 4.82 0.83 -9.15
CA LEU A 41 5.53 0.22 -10.25
C LEU A 41 4.97 0.78 -11.55
N GLY A 42 5.67 1.75 -12.13
CA GLY A 42 5.20 2.40 -13.35
C GLY A 42 3.86 3.08 -13.14
N LYS A 43 2.85 2.66 -13.88
CA LYS A 43 1.50 3.22 -13.78
C LYS A 43 0.62 2.46 -12.80
N ARG A 44 1.17 1.51 -12.07
CA ARG A 44 0.43 0.70 -11.11
C ARG A 44 0.91 0.99 -9.71
N ALA A 45 -0.01 0.97 -8.76
CA ALA A 45 0.31 1.02 -7.35
C ALA A 45 -0.17 -0.28 -6.72
N LEU A 46 0.73 -0.95 -6.02
CA LEU A 46 0.37 -2.15 -5.26
C LEU A 46 0.16 -1.73 -3.82
N ALA A 47 -0.99 -2.06 -3.29
CA ALA A 47 -1.33 -1.73 -1.91
C ALA A 47 -1.65 -3.03 -1.18
N ALA A 48 -1.01 -3.23 -0.04
CA ALA A 48 -1.18 -4.44 0.74
C ALA A 48 -1.71 -4.10 2.12
N THR A 49 -2.76 -4.79 2.51
CA THR A 49 -3.37 -4.61 3.82
C THR A 49 -4.18 -5.85 4.17
N GLY A 50 -4.15 -6.25 5.44
CA GLY A 50 -4.94 -7.38 5.91
C GLY A 50 -4.63 -8.69 5.20
N GLY A 51 -3.38 -8.88 4.75
CA GLY A 51 -3.00 -10.10 4.04
C GLY A 51 -3.45 -10.15 2.60
N GLU A 52 -3.99 -9.06 2.06
CA GLU A 52 -4.44 -8.98 0.68
C GLU A 52 -3.62 -7.97 -0.08
N VAL A 53 -3.58 -8.13 -1.40
CA VAL A 53 -2.88 -7.19 -2.28
C VAL A 53 -3.88 -6.63 -3.28
N PHE A 54 -3.84 -5.31 -3.44
CA PHE A 54 -4.68 -4.58 -4.39
C PHE A 54 -3.78 -3.90 -5.40
N CYS A 55 -4.16 -3.96 -6.66
CA CYS A 55 -3.45 -3.21 -7.70
C CYS A 55 -4.34 -2.05 -8.13
N LEU A 56 -3.80 -0.85 -8.04
CA LEU A 56 -4.54 0.37 -8.35
C LEU A 56 -3.89 1.07 -9.52
N GLU A 57 -4.68 1.84 -10.22
CA GLU A 57 -4.15 2.73 -11.24
C GLU A 57 -3.65 3.99 -10.54
N VAL A 58 -2.43 4.41 -10.86
CA VAL A 58 -1.76 5.52 -10.15
C VAL A 58 -2.51 6.84 -10.33
N TYR A 59 -3.11 7.07 -11.50
CA TYR A 59 -3.70 8.38 -11.79
C TYR A 59 -5.12 8.53 -11.28
N THR A 60 -5.87 7.43 -11.17
CA THR A 60 -7.27 7.50 -10.78
C THR A 60 -7.57 6.83 -9.46
N GLY A 61 -6.70 5.95 -9.00
CA GLY A 61 -6.95 5.17 -7.79
C GLY A 61 -7.89 4.00 -7.99
N ARG A 62 -8.25 3.69 -9.24
CA ARG A 62 -9.17 2.60 -9.51
C ARG A 62 -8.51 1.26 -9.23
N ILE A 63 -9.23 0.38 -8.54
CA ILE A 63 -8.76 -0.97 -8.27
C ILE A 63 -8.85 -1.77 -9.56
N LEU A 64 -7.70 -2.25 -10.04
CA LEU A 64 -7.64 -3.05 -11.25
C LEU A 64 -7.83 -4.52 -10.96
N TRP A 65 -7.27 -4.98 -9.85
CA TRP A 65 -7.47 -6.35 -9.38
C TRP A 65 -7.10 -6.41 -7.90
N GLN A 66 -7.53 -7.49 -7.26
CA GLN A 66 -7.13 -7.78 -5.88
C GLN A 66 -6.92 -9.28 -5.72
N ASN A 67 -6.08 -9.65 -4.79
CA ASN A 67 -5.78 -11.05 -4.49
C ASN A 67 -5.76 -11.21 -2.99
N LYS A 68 -6.60 -12.11 -2.50
CA LYS A 68 -6.72 -12.34 -1.05
C LYS A 68 -5.66 -13.27 -0.50
N LEU A 69 -4.86 -13.89 -1.36
CA LEU A 69 -3.77 -14.78 -0.95
C LEU A 69 -4.26 -15.82 0.05
N LYS A 70 -5.27 -16.56 -0.34
CA LYS A 70 -5.91 -17.54 0.55
C LYS A 70 -4.90 -18.52 1.12
N GLY A 71 -5.09 -18.86 2.37
CA GLY A 71 -4.25 -19.86 3.03
C GLY A 71 -2.98 -19.34 3.64
N LEU A 72 -2.71 -18.05 3.48
CA LEU A 72 -1.48 -17.45 4.00
C LEU A 72 -1.75 -16.61 5.26
N GLY A 73 -3.00 -16.51 5.65
CA GLY A 73 -3.38 -15.81 6.87
C GLY A 73 -3.26 -14.30 6.73
N LEU A 74 -3.28 -13.64 7.89
CA LEU A 74 -3.10 -12.19 7.95
C LEU A 74 -1.64 -11.90 8.24
N GLY A 75 -1.16 -10.77 7.74
CA GLY A 75 0.20 -10.35 8.01
C GLY A 75 0.59 -9.22 7.09
N LEU A 76 1.82 -8.78 7.27
CA LEU A 76 2.37 -7.75 6.40
C LEU A 76 2.89 -8.40 5.13
N VAL A 77 2.63 -7.74 4.01
CA VAL A 77 3.10 -8.18 2.70
C VAL A 77 4.29 -7.32 2.32
N THR A 78 5.39 -7.97 1.93
CA THR A 78 6.53 -7.21 1.38
C THR A 78 6.26 -6.96 -0.09
N LEU A 79 6.50 -5.74 -0.53
CA LEU A 79 6.19 -5.32 -1.89
C LEU A 79 7.46 -5.02 -2.67
N PRO A 80 7.45 -5.30 -3.98
CA PRO A 80 8.60 -4.93 -4.81
C PRO A 80 8.77 -3.42 -4.86
N GLY A 81 10.00 -2.97 -5.09
CA GLY A 81 10.30 -1.55 -5.14
C GLY A 81 10.42 -0.88 -3.78
N THR A 82 10.21 -1.62 -2.69
CA THR A 82 10.36 -1.09 -1.34
C THR A 82 11.83 -1.04 -0.97
N ASP A 83 12.22 0.02 -0.27
CA ASP A 83 13.57 0.15 0.24
C ASP A 83 13.89 -1.05 1.15
N ALA A 84 15.06 -1.65 0.99
CA ALA A 84 15.43 -2.83 1.76
C ALA A 84 15.43 -2.57 3.25
N VAL A 85 15.88 -1.39 3.68
CA VAL A 85 15.88 -1.02 5.09
C VAL A 85 14.46 -0.91 5.61
N ALA A 86 13.59 -0.26 4.86
CA ALA A 86 12.19 -0.13 5.24
C ALA A 86 11.50 -1.49 5.29
N ALA A 87 11.78 -2.36 4.31
CA ALA A 87 11.20 -3.68 4.29
C ALA A 87 11.64 -4.50 5.50
N ALA A 88 12.93 -4.42 5.86
CA ALA A 88 13.43 -5.12 7.01
C ALA A 88 12.79 -4.62 8.31
N ALA A 89 12.60 -3.31 8.42
CA ALA A 89 11.95 -2.74 9.60
C ALA A 89 10.50 -3.20 9.71
N VAL A 90 9.78 -3.24 8.60
CA VAL A 90 8.40 -3.70 8.59
C VAL A 90 8.32 -5.17 9.01
N GLN A 91 9.21 -6.00 8.48
CA GLN A 91 9.23 -7.41 8.84
C GLN A 91 9.60 -7.61 10.31
N GLY A 92 10.52 -6.80 10.80
CA GLY A 92 10.88 -6.85 12.21
C GLY A 92 9.71 -6.51 13.12
N ALA A 93 8.96 -5.46 12.77
CA ALA A 93 7.80 -5.07 13.53
C ALA A 93 6.72 -6.16 13.50
N GLN A 94 6.53 -6.79 12.35
CA GLN A 94 5.56 -7.86 12.23
C GLN A 94 5.96 -9.06 13.10
N ARG A 95 7.23 -9.41 13.09
CA ARG A 95 7.70 -10.52 13.92
C ARG A 95 7.48 -10.22 15.41
N SER A 96 7.75 -9.00 15.83
CA SER A 96 7.51 -8.61 17.19
C SER A 96 6.04 -8.75 17.57
N ALA A 97 5.15 -8.29 16.70
CA ALA A 97 3.73 -8.40 16.93
C ALA A 97 3.29 -9.87 16.95
N ALA A 98 3.83 -10.69 16.06
CA ALA A 98 3.48 -12.11 16.01
C ALA A 98 4.02 -12.86 17.22
N ALA A 99 5.20 -12.48 17.71
CA ALA A 99 5.79 -13.12 18.87
C ALA A 99 5.11 -12.69 20.16
N GLY A 100 4.58 -11.50 20.16
CA GLY A 100 3.87 -10.98 21.30
C GLY A 100 2.43 -11.42 21.33
#